data_56c3a935b86bd6c9e0fcbadf14db3031
#
_entry.id   56c3a935b86bd6c9e0fcbadf14db3031
#
_cell.length_a   1.000
_cell.length_b   1.000
_cell.length_c   1.000
_cell.angle_alpha   90.00
_cell.angle_beta   90.00
_cell.angle_gamma   90.00
#
_symmetry.space_group_name_H-M   'P 1'
#
loop_
_entity.id
_entity.type
_entity.pdbx_description
1 polymer ?
#
loop_
_entity_poly.entity_id
_entity_poly.type
_entity_poly.pdbx_seq_one_letter_code
_entity_poly.pdbx_strand_id
1 'polypeptide(L)'
;TPLGPDVLRALEGNPHVKPELLQSTIELNTGVCADVKEVQRDLESILVEVRSVCDDLGCNVISAGTHPFSTWPQQAITQEDRYRELVERVQWPAQRLMIFGLHVHVGMDSAEKSVAVFNALTGCIPQLLALSASSPFWQGNDTGLASVRSKVFEALPTAGLPETLVNWGEFQNFMN
;
A
#
# COMPACT_ATOMS: atom_id res chain seq x y z
N THR A 1 13.11 4.93 16.92
CA THR A 1 11.92 4.15 17.37
C THR A 1 10.78 4.48 16.42
N PRO A 2 10.05 3.48 15.92
CA PRO A 2 8.88 3.72 15.07
C PRO A 2 7.76 4.37 15.90
N LEU A 3 7.16 5.45 15.40
CA LEU A 3 6.11 6.20 16.09
C LEU A 3 4.68 5.83 15.61
N GLY A 4 4.55 4.96 14.61
CA GLY A 4 3.23 4.51 14.13
C GLY A 4 2.32 3.98 15.24
N PRO A 5 2.79 3.12 16.17
CA PRO A 5 1.97 2.66 17.29
C PRO A 5 1.48 3.77 18.22
N ASP A 6 2.26 4.85 18.40
CA ASP A 6 1.86 5.98 19.23
C ASP A 6 0.83 6.85 18.50
N VAL A 7 0.98 7.06 17.20
CA VAL A 7 -0.02 7.73 16.35
C VAL A 7 -1.34 6.96 16.36
N LEU A 8 -1.29 5.64 16.18
CA LEU A 8 -2.48 4.78 16.20
C LEU A 8 -3.20 4.81 17.54
N ARG A 9 -2.45 4.85 18.65
CA ARG A 9 -3.02 4.96 20.00
C ARG A 9 -3.70 6.33 20.22
N ALA A 10 -3.09 7.40 19.74
CA ALA A 10 -3.67 8.74 19.85
C ALA A 10 -4.93 8.91 18.98
N LEU A 11 -5.06 8.13 17.90
CA LEU A 11 -6.21 8.09 17.00
C LEU A 11 -7.10 6.85 17.24
N GLU A 12 -7.02 6.26 18.44
CA GLU A 12 -7.84 5.08 18.78
C GLU A 12 -9.33 5.40 18.61
N GLY A 13 -10.04 4.54 17.87
CA GLY A 13 -11.45 4.73 17.52
C GLY A 13 -11.67 5.42 16.16
N ASN A 14 -10.64 5.99 15.51
CA ASN A 14 -10.77 6.46 14.14
C ASN A 14 -10.72 5.28 13.16
N PRO A 15 -11.83 4.96 12.44
CA PRO A 15 -11.87 3.78 11.56
C PRO A 15 -11.04 3.96 10.27
N HIS A 16 -10.59 5.17 10.00
CA HIS A 16 -9.89 5.57 8.78
C HIS A 16 -8.36 5.46 8.91
N VAL A 17 -7.83 5.24 10.11
CA VAL A 17 -6.38 5.13 10.35
C VAL A 17 -6.10 3.74 10.90
N LYS A 18 -5.28 2.97 10.18
CA LYS A 18 -5.01 1.56 10.50
C LYS A 18 -3.51 1.28 10.54
N PRO A 19 -3.11 0.22 11.28
CA PRO A 19 -1.75 -0.28 11.24
C PRO A 19 -1.43 -0.89 9.88
N GLU A 20 -0.16 -0.81 9.50
CA GLU A 20 0.44 -1.45 8.34
C GLU A 20 1.49 -2.49 8.77
N LEU A 21 2.04 -3.25 7.80
CA LEU A 21 3.05 -4.28 8.02
C LEU A 21 4.22 -3.79 8.88
N LEU A 22 4.72 -2.60 8.59
CA LEU A 22 5.81 -1.99 9.33
C LEU A 22 5.28 -0.99 10.36
N GLN A 23 5.77 -1.05 11.60
CA GLN A 23 5.37 -0.11 12.66
C GLN A 23 5.73 1.35 12.39
N SER A 24 6.57 1.62 11.39
CA SER A 24 6.89 2.97 10.91
C SER A 24 5.88 3.51 9.88
N THR A 25 4.88 2.71 9.51
CA THR A 25 3.88 3.03 8.47
C THR A 25 2.48 2.92 9.07
N ILE A 26 1.59 3.81 8.65
CA ILE A 26 0.16 3.76 8.93
C ILE A 26 -0.60 3.80 7.60
N GLU A 27 -1.75 3.20 7.56
CA GLU A 27 -2.65 3.19 6.41
C GLU A 27 -3.81 4.16 6.64
N LEU A 28 -4.10 5.01 5.65
CA LEU A 28 -5.24 5.93 5.67
C LEU A 28 -6.27 5.45 4.66
N ASN A 29 -7.51 5.24 5.12
CA ASN A 29 -8.61 4.72 4.31
C ASN A 29 -9.75 5.73 4.23
N THR A 30 -10.23 6.01 3.03
CA THR A 30 -11.47 6.78 2.86
C THR A 30 -12.69 5.95 3.21
N GLY A 31 -13.83 6.60 3.36
CA GLY A 31 -15.13 5.95 3.23
C GLY A 31 -15.43 5.53 1.79
N VAL A 32 -16.64 5.04 1.56
CA VAL A 32 -17.16 4.80 0.20
C VAL A 32 -17.50 6.16 -0.40
N CYS A 33 -16.80 6.52 -1.47
CA CYS A 33 -16.92 7.80 -2.15
C CYS A 33 -17.61 7.64 -3.52
N ALA A 34 -18.46 8.57 -3.89
CA ALA A 34 -19.13 8.57 -5.17
C ALA A 34 -18.25 9.14 -6.30
N ASP A 35 -17.30 10.00 -5.96
CA ASP A 35 -16.40 10.63 -6.92
C ASP A 35 -15.03 10.99 -6.30
N VAL A 36 -14.09 11.41 -7.15
CA VAL A 36 -12.73 11.77 -6.74
C VAL A 36 -12.67 12.98 -5.80
N LYS A 37 -13.66 13.88 -5.86
CA LYS A 37 -13.72 15.04 -4.96
C LYS A 37 -14.09 14.62 -3.54
N GLU A 38 -14.89 13.58 -3.39
CA GLU A 38 -15.18 13.00 -2.08
C GLU A 38 -13.94 12.30 -1.53
N VAL A 39 -13.23 11.52 -2.36
CA VAL A 39 -11.94 10.91 -1.98
C VAL A 39 -10.97 11.97 -1.48
N GLN A 40 -10.83 13.08 -2.20
CA GLN A 40 -9.95 14.17 -1.81
C GLN A 40 -10.33 14.75 -0.45
N ARG A 41 -11.61 15.07 -0.23
CA ARG A 41 -12.10 15.63 1.04
C ARG A 41 -11.87 14.70 2.21
N ASP A 42 -12.14 13.41 2.03
CA ASP A 42 -11.93 12.39 3.06
C ASP A 42 -10.45 12.30 3.44
N LEU A 43 -9.57 12.16 2.45
CA LEU A 43 -8.13 12.08 2.70
C LEU A 43 -7.56 13.35 3.32
N GLU A 44 -7.99 14.54 2.89
CA GLU A 44 -7.57 15.82 3.47
C GLU A 44 -7.99 15.91 4.95
N SER A 45 -9.22 15.51 5.28
CA SER A 45 -9.73 15.49 6.66
C SER A 45 -8.91 14.55 7.55
N ILE A 46 -8.69 13.31 7.09
CA ILE A 46 -7.89 12.31 7.83
C ILE A 46 -6.45 12.80 8.02
N LEU A 47 -5.84 13.38 6.99
CA LEU A 47 -4.49 13.89 7.06
C LEU A 47 -4.33 15.07 8.04
N VAL A 48 -5.34 15.92 8.19
CA VAL A 48 -5.33 16.99 9.19
C VAL A 48 -5.25 16.41 10.61
N GLU A 49 -6.07 15.40 10.92
CA GLU A 49 -6.06 14.74 12.22
C GLU A 49 -4.71 14.04 12.49
N VAL A 50 -4.22 13.28 11.52
CA VAL A 50 -2.93 12.57 11.64
C VAL A 50 -1.78 13.55 11.83
N ARG A 51 -1.76 14.67 11.09
CA ARG A 51 -0.71 15.69 11.23
C ARG A 51 -0.73 16.34 12.60
N SER A 52 -1.91 16.66 13.14
CA SER A 52 -2.02 17.22 14.48
C SER A 52 -1.38 16.31 15.53
N VAL A 53 -1.66 15.00 15.46
CA VAL A 53 -1.04 14.03 16.37
C VAL A 53 0.47 13.91 16.14
N CYS A 54 0.91 13.93 14.89
CA CYS A 54 2.34 13.88 14.59
C CYS A 54 3.10 15.11 15.09
N ASP A 55 2.49 16.30 15.00
CA ASP A 55 3.06 17.54 15.54
C ASP A 55 3.23 17.45 17.06
N ASP A 56 2.23 16.93 17.78
CA ASP A 56 2.30 16.69 19.24
C ASP A 56 3.39 15.66 19.61
N LEU A 57 3.63 14.67 18.76
CA LEU A 57 4.66 13.64 18.93
C LEU A 57 6.04 14.08 18.41
N GLY A 58 6.17 15.28 17.83
CA GLY A 58 7.42 15.82 17.27
C GLY A 58 7.91 15.05 16.04
N CYS A 59 7.01 14.53 15.22
CA CYS A 59 7.33 13.81 13.98
C CYS A 59 6.56 14.33 12.77
N ASN A 60 6.93 13.86 11.57
CA ASN A 60 6.26 14.24 10.34
C ASN A 60 5.79 12.99 9.59
N VAL A 61 4.68 13.13 8.86
CA VAL A 61 4.18 12.12 7.90
C VAL A 61 4.76 12.41 6.52
N ILE A 62 5.24 11.36 5.86
CA ILE A 62 5.64 11.42 4.45
C ILE A 62 4.88 10.36 3.65
N SER A 63 4.63 10.65 2.37
CA SER A 63 4.14 9.68 1.39
C SER A 63 5.11 9.63 0.21
N ALA A 64 5.54 8.43 -0.15
CA ALA A 64 6.49 8.18 -1.24
C ALA A 64 6.28 6.76 -1.78
N GLY A 65 7.03 6.36 -2.80
CA GLY A 65 7.01 4.95 -3.24
C GLY A 65 7.82 4.04 -2.32
N THR A 66 8.96 4.54 -1.80
CA THR A 66 9.84 3.88 -0.82
C THR A 66 10.36 4.90 0.17
N HIS A 67 10.76 4.45 1.37
CA HIS A 67 11.56 5.31 2.25
C HIS A 67 12.99 5.41 1.70
N PRO A 68 13.51 6.63 1.41
CA PRO A 68 14.71 6.76 0.58
C PRO A 68 15.99 6.23 1.22
N PHE A 69 16.14 6.26 2.55
CA PHE A 69 17.39 5.91 3.25
C PHE A 69 17.24 4.92 4.40
N SER A 70 16.04 4.63 4.88
CA SER A 70 15.85 3.59 5.92
C SER A 70 16.22 2.22 5.42
N THR A 71 16.69 1.35 6.32
CA THR A 71 17.06 -0.02 6.00
C THR A 71 16.02 -1.00 6.56
N TRP A 72 15.69 -2.03 5.79
CA TRP A 72 14.68 -3.01 6.18
C TRP A 72 15.02 -3.80 7.47
N PRO A 73 16.28 -4.15 7.80
CA PRO A 73 16.57 -4.86 9.04
C PRO A 73 16.29 -4.05 10.32
N GLN A 74 16.16 -2.74 10.19
CA GLN A 74 15.84 -1.85 11.31
C GLN A 74 14.33 -1.63 11.50
N GLN A 75 13.50 -2.18 10.60
CA GLN A 75 12.06 -2.02 10.68
C GLN A 75 11.45 -3.08 11.59
N ALA A 76 10.56 -2.63 12.47
CA ALA A 76 9.78 -3.53 13.31
C ALA A 76 8.49 -3.92 12.59
N ILE A 77 8.15 -5.20 12.61
CA ILE A 77 6.90 -5.74 12.08
C ILE A 77 5.77 -5.50 13.09
N THR A 78 4.62 -5.08 12.60
CA THR A 78 3.40 -4.92 13.39
C THR A 78 2.94 -6.27 13.96
N GLN A 79 2.60 -6.29 15.25
CA GLN A 79 2.32 -7.53 16.00
C GLN A 79 0.84 -7.97 15.87
N GLU A 80 0.35 -8.04 14.62
CA GLU A 80 -0.95 -8.61 14.27
C GLU A 80 -0.78 -9.97 13.61
N ASP A 81 -1.73 -10.88 13.81
CA ASP A 81 -1.65 -12.26 13.31
C ASP A 81 -1.46 -12.31 11.80
N ARG A 82 -2.23 -11.51 11.04
CA ARG A 82 -2.13 -11.43 9.58
C ARG A 82 -0.72 -11.08 9.09
N TYR A 83 0.00 -10.22 9.79
CA TYR A 83 1.35 -9.82 9.40
C TYR A 83 2.40 -10.84 9.82
N ARG A 84 2.21 -11.49 10.99
CA ARG A 84 3.06 -12.59 11.40
C ARG A 84 2.95 -13.77 10.44
N GLU A 85 1.74 -14.17 10.08
CA GLU A 85 1.49 -15.22 9.09
C GLU A 85 2.08 -14.89 7.72
N LEU A 86 1.96 -13.64 7.26
CA LEU A 86 2.57 -13.19 6.02
C LEU A 86 4.10 -13.35 6.06
N VAL A 87 4.74 -12.86 7.13
CA VAL A 87 6.19 -12.93 7.29
C VAL A 87 6.65 -14.38 7.44
N GLU A 88 5.93 -15.21 8.18
CA GLU A 88 6.25 -16.63 8.34
C GLU A 88 6.15 -17.39 7.00
N ARG A 89 5.17 -17.08 6.19
CA ARG A 89 4.92 -17.75 4.92
C ARG A 89 5.84 -17.28 3.80
N VAL A 90 6.12 -15.97 3.73
CA VAL A 90 6.88 -15.35 2.63
C VAL A 90 8.34 -15.12 3.01
N GLN A 91 8.66 -15.04 4.31
CA GLN A 91 10.01 -14.88 4.83
C GLN A 91 10.69 -13.58 4.38
N TRP A 92 11.93 -13.64 3.94
CA TRP A 92 12.77 -12.52 3.57
C TRP A 92 12.15 -11.52 2.59
N PRO A 93 11.41 -11.89 1.51
CA PRO A 93 10.72 -10.94 0.65
C PRO A 93 9.72 -10.06 1.40
N ALA A 94 8.94 -10.63 2.35
CA ALA A 94 7.99 -9.86 3.14
C ALA A 94 8.68 -8.84 4.06
N GLN A 95 9.79 -9.19 4.67
CA GLN A 95 10.55 -8.29 5.54
C GLN A 95 11.11 -7.07 4.81
N ARG A 96 11.30 -7.16 3.49
CA ARG A 96 11.81 -6.08 2.64
C ARG A 96 10.74 -5.13 2.12
N LEU A 97 9.48 -5.33 2.45
CA LEU A 97 8.37 -4.51 1.95
C LEU A 97 8.33 -3.10 2.57
N MET A 98 9.46 -2.39 2.55
CA MET A 98 9.54 -0.95 2.87
C MET A 98 9.04 -0.09 1.72
N ILE A 99 7.83 -0.37 1.27
CA ILE A 99 7.18 0.32 0.16
C ILE A 99 5.84 0.88 0.61
N PHE A 100 5.45 1.98 0.00
CA PHE A 100 4.13 2.59 0.22
C PHE A 100 3.23 2.31 -0.97
N GLY A 101 2.00 1.92 -0.71
CA GLY A 101 0.97 1.67 -1.72
C GLY A 101 -0.03 2.81 -1.82
N LEU A 102 -0.62 2.97 -2.99
CA LEU A 102 -1.87 3.68 -3.19
C LEU A 102 -2.86 2.69 -3.81
N HIS A 103 -3.90 2.35 -3.06
CA HIS A 103 -4.93 1.43 -3.50
C HIS A 103 -6.20 2.21 -3.86
N VAL A 104 -6.75 1.94 -5.02
CA VAL A 104 -8.04 2.49 -5.47
C VAL A 104 -8.99 1.31 -5.66
N HIS A 105 -9.99 1.21 -4.77
CA HIS A 105 -11.02 0.18 -4.84
C HIS A 105 -12.22 0.71 -5.60
N VAL A 106 -12.60 0.04 -6.68
CA VAL A 106 -13.76 0.42 -7.50
C VAL A 106 -14.82 -0.67 -7.39
N GLY A 107 -16.00 -0.32 -6.85
CA GLY A 107 -17.13 -1.24 -6.76
C GLY A 107 -17.67 -1.60 -8.15
N MET A 108 -17.95 -2.88 -8.37
CA MET A 108 -18.55 -3.40 -9.60
C MET A 108 -19.92 -3.99 -9.31
N ASP A 109 -20.83 -3.83 -10.25
CA ASP A 109 -22.21 -4.30 -10.14
C ASP A 109 -22.40 -5.76 -10.63
N SER A 110 -21.40 -6.35 -11.29
CA SER A 110 -21.41 -7.75 -11.68
C SER A 110 -20.00 -8.37 -11.78
N ALA A 111 -19.96 -9.70 -11.68
CA ALA A 111 -18.75 -10.49 -11.82
C ALA A 111 -18.16 -10.38 -13.24
N GLU A 112 -19.01 -10.40 -14.26
CA GLU A 112 -18.61 -10.27 -15.65
C GLU A 112 -17.97 -8.91 -15.92
N LYS A 113 -18.55 -7.84 -15.37
CA LYS A 113 -17.98 -6.50 -15.47
C LYS A 113 -16.64 -6.40 -14.74
N SER A 114 -16.51 -7.05 -13.58
CA SER A 114 -15.23 -7.11 -12.86
C SER A 114 -14.12 -7.73 -13.72
N VAL A 115 -14.39 -8.85 -14.39
CA VAL A 115 -13.44 -9.50 -15.29
C VAL A 115 -13.11 -8.61 -16.49
N ALA A 116 -14.11 -7.99 -17.11
CA ALA A 116 -13.90 -7.10 -18.24
C ALA A 116 -13.03 -5.88 -17.89
N VAL A 117 -13.28 -5.25 -16.73
CA VAL A 117 -12.47 -4.12 -16.24
C VAL A 117 -11.07 -4.57 -15.85
N PHE A 118 -10.92 -5.72 -15.18
CA PHE A 118 -9.62 -6.30 -14.85
C PHE A 118 -8.75 -6.49 -16.11
N ASN A 119 -9.30 -7.13 -17.15
CA ASN A 119 -8.59 -7.33 -18.42
C ASN A 119 -8.23 -6.00 -19.11
N ALA A 120 -9.13 -5.01 -19.08
CA ALA A 120 -8.87 -3.70 -19.66
C ALA A 120 -7.75 -2.95 -18.90
N LEU A 121 -7.74 -3.03 -17.56
CA LEU A 121 -6.71 -2.40 -16.73
C LEU A 121 -5.33 -3.03 -16.93
N THR A 122 -5.25 -4.30 -17.26
CA THR A 122 -3.97 -4.96 -17.59
C THR A 122 -3.24 -4.23 -18.72
N GLY A 123 -3.97 -3.74 -19.73
CA GLY A 123 -3.41 -2.94 -20.81
C GLY A 123 -2.94 -1.54 -20.39
N CYS A 124 -3.36 -1.06 -19.21
CA CYS A 124 -3.01 0.26 -18.67
C CYS A 124 -1.85 0.22 -17.67
N ILE A 125 -1.30 -0.96 -17.34
CA ILE A 125 -0.23 -1.12 -16.34
C ILE A 125 0.98 -0.22 -16.63
N PRO A 126 1.50 -0.08 -17.86
CA PRO A 126 2.64 0.79 -18.12
C PRO A 126 2.35 2.26 -17.80
N GLN A 127 1.13 2.75 -18.09
CA GLN A 127 0.72 4.11 -17.81
C GLN A 127 0.57 4.34 -16.30
N LEU A 128 -0.05 3.38 -15.58
CA LEU A 128 -0.18 3.44 -14.13
C LEU A 128 1.17 3.41 -13.44
N LEU A 129 2.11 2.59 -13.92
CA LEU A 129 3.48 2.56 -13.41
C LEU A 129 4.18 3.91 -13.64
N ALA A 130 4.06 4.50 -14.82
CA ALA A 130 4.66 5.80 -15.13
C ALA A 130 4.09 6.92 -14.24
N LEU A 131 2.78 6.95 -14.02
CA LEU A 131 2.11 7.93 -13.16
C LEU A 131 2.48 7.78 -11.67
N SER A 132 2.73 6.55 -11.21
CA SER A 132 3.06 6.25 -9.82
C SER A 132 4.56 6.20 -9.52
N ALA A 133 5.42 6.47 -10.50
CA ALA A 133 6.88 6.43 -10.34
C ALA A 133 7.36 7.53 -9.37
N SER A 134 7.78 7.14 -8.17
CA SER A 134 8.19 8.04 -7.09
C SER A 134 9.21 7.42 -6.14
N SER A 135 10.00 6.45 -6.59
CA SER A 135 10.94 5.70 -5.74
C SER A 135 12.29 5.43 -6.41
N PRO A 136 13.09 6.48 -6.68
CA PRO A 136 14.41 6.30 -7.27
C PRO A 136 15.46 5.80 -6.27
N PHE A 137 15.22 5.95 -4.96
CA PHE A 137 16.17 5.60 -3.92
C PHE A 137 15.76 4.36 -3.14
N TRP A 138 16.75 3.55 -2.77
CA TRP A 138 16.59 2.38 -1.91
C TRP A 138 17.75 2.26 -0.93
N GLN A 139 17.44 2.31 0.37
CA GLN A 139 18.43 2.18 1.46
C GLN A 139 19.63 3.13 1.30
N GLY A 140 19.37 4.38 0.93
CA GLY A 140 20.39 5.42 0.76
C GLY A 140 21.10 5.40 -0.59
N ASN A 141 20.78 4.48 -1.48
CA ASN A 141 21.41 4.38 -2.80
C ASN A 141 20.47 4.88 -3.90
N ASP A 142 21.02 5.62 -4.86
CA ASP A 142 20.36 5.87 -6.13
C ASP A 142 20.35 4.57 -6.94
N THR A 143 19.16 4.11 -7.30
CA THR A 143 18.98 2.83 -8.00
C THR A 143 19.05 2.95 -9.52
N GLY A 144 19.07 4.16 -10.05
CA GLY A 144 18.95 4.42 -11.49
C GLY A 144 17.55 4.13 -12.06
N LEU A 145 16.57 3.80 -11.23
CA LEU A 145 15.19 3.51 -11.61
C LEU A 145 14.27 4.63 -11.14
N ALA A 146 13.25 4.99 -11.92
CA ALA A 146 12.21 5.90 -11.49
C ALA A 146 11.27 5.26 -10.44
N SER A 147 11.17 3.91 -10.41
CA SER A 147 10.33 3.14 -9.49
C SER A 147 11.00 1.83 -9.08
N VAL A 148 11.91 1.86 -8.10
CA VAL A 148 12.48 0.65 -7.50
C VAL A 148 11.42 -0.13 -6.70
N ARG A 149 10.36 0.55 -6.22
CA ARG A 149 9.26 -0.07 -5.49
C ARG A 149 8.68 -1.29 -6.20
N SER A 150 8.45 -1.20 -7.51
CA SER A 150 7.94 -2.32 -8.31
C SER A 150 8.90 -3.51 -8.29
N LYS A 151 10.20 -3.28 -8.31
CA LYS A 151 11.20 -4.37 -8.24
C LYS A 151 11.28 -5.04 -6.87
N VAL A 152 11.03 -4.29 -5.81
CA VAL A 152 10.90 -4.87 -4.46
C VAL A 152 9.63 -5.73 -4.37
N PHE A 153 8.52 -5.24 -4.91
CA PHE A 153 7.24 -5.94 -4.89
C PHE A 153 7.25 -7.22 -5.74
N GLU A 154 7.94 -7.23 -6.89
CA GLU A 154 8.10 -8.40 -7.77
C GLU A 154 8.75 -9.62 -7.07
N ALA A 155 9.41 -9.41 -5.93
CA ALA A 155 9.97 -10.52 -5.14
C ALA A 155 8.91 -11.36 -4.39
N LEU A 156 7.67 -10.89 -4.32
CA LEU A 156 6.59 -11.65 -3.69
C LEU A 156 6.10 -12.78 -4.61
N PRO A 157 5.75 -13.96 -4.06
CA PRO A 157 5.36 -15.14 -4.85
C PRO A 157 4.15 -14.92 -5.77
N THR A 158 3.25 -14.01 -5.39
CA THR A 158 2.00 -13.72 -6.11
C THR A 158 2.06 -12.42 -6.91
N ALA A 159 3.24 -11.76 -6.96
CA ALA A 159 3.41 -10.54 -7.74
C ALA A 159 3.77 -10.87 -9.18
N GLY A 160 3.27 -10.06 -10.11
CA GLY A 160 3.55 -10.23 -11.53
C GLY A 160 2.51 -9.53 -12.40
N LEU A 161 2.64 -9.71 -13.71
CA LEU A 161 1.60 -9.28 -14.63
C LEU A 161 0.42 -10.23 -14.54
N PRO A 162 -0.81 -9.71 -14.39
CA PRO A 162 -1.99 -10.55 -14.36
C PRO A 162 -2.24 -11.21 -15.71
N GLU A 163 -2.70 -12.45 -15.69
CA GLU A 163 -3.15 -13.15 -16.88
C GLU A 163 -4.53 -12.65 -17.32
N THR A 164 -4.83 -12.76 -18.60
CA THR A 164 -6.17 -12.44 -19.11
C THR A 164 -7.15 -13.51 -18.69
N LEU A 165 -8.25 -13.11 -18.08
CA LEU A 165 -9.31 -14.00 -17.62
C LEU A 165 -10.45 -14.06 -18.65
N VAL A 166 -10.95 -15.24 -18.95
CA VAL A 166 -12.09 -15.43 -19.86
C VAL A 166 -13.43 -15.15 -19.15
N ASN A 167 -13.54 -15.55 -17.89
CA ASN A 167 -14.76 -15.42 -17.11
C ASN A 167 -14.50 -15.45 -15.60
N TRP A 168 -15.56 -15.23 -14.82
CA TRP A 168 -15.49 -15.26 -13.36
C TRP A 168 -15.07 -16.61 -12.77
N GLY A 169 -15.41 -17.71 -13.42
CA GLY A 169 -15.00 -19.06 -12.98
C GLY A 169 -13.48 -19.24 -13.02
N GLU A 170 -12.80 -18.71 -14.04
CA GLU A 170 -11.33 -18.72 -14.07
C GLU A 170 -10.73 -17.91 -12.95
N PHE A 171 -11.29 -16.73 -12.65
CA PHE A 171 -10.85 -15.94 -11.50
C PHE A 171 -10.99 -16.73 -10.18
N GLN A 172 -12.13 -17.39 -9.97
CA GLN A 172 -12.35 -18.22 -8.78
C GLN A 172 -11.32 -19.37 -8.68
N ASN A 173 -11.00 -20.00 -9.80
CA ASN A 173 -9.98 -21.07 -9.84
C ASN A 173 -8.57 -20.55 -9.56
N PHE A 174 -8.26 -19.33 -9.98
CA PHE A 174 -6.97 -18.68 -9.67
C PHE A 174 -6.83 -18.33 -8.19
N MET A 175 -7.94 -18.00 -7.51
CA MET A 175 -7.95 -17.61 -6.09
C MET A 175 -7.94 -18.78 -5.11
N ASN A 176 -8.23 -20.02 -5.56
CA ASN A 176 -8.23 -21.25 -4.76
C ASN A 176 -6.90 -22.01 -4.87
#